data_16e43513950d76d5cb8b34fb02cf288a
#
_entry.id   16e43513950d76d5cb8b34fb02cf288a
#
_cell.length_a   1.000
_cell.length_b   1.000
_cell.length_c   1.000
_cell.angle_alpha   90.00
_cell.angle_beta   90.00
_cell.angle_gamma   90.00
#
_symmetry.space_group_name_H-M   'P 1'
#
loop_
_entity.id
_entity.type
_entity.pdbx_description
1 polymer ?
#
loop_
_entity_poly.entity_id
_entity_poly.type
_entity_poly.pdbx_seq_one_letter_code
_entity_poly.pdbx_strand_id
1 'polypeptide(L)'
;MISEEELSALMMAIKNRYGLDFTNYEKGSLKRGIVRLMSKHHMESLIELWGRVLKDHDFFANAIDDLLVNLTELFRNPDVWIKLRDDILLQYGTVNNLNIWHAGCSTGEEVYTMAIVLEEKGLLYRTNVLATDLSSRALAKARGGNYPRQLMNQYLTPLIKYFPFSRMEDYFDFEKSHATVKSRYKDHVRFERHNLVTDPMHERFEIILCRNVMIYFDEKLKSKVLDLLFQALRPGGYLIIGYYDIMPDYGKTLFKVKDLQTRIYQKPLDS
;
A
#
# COMPACT_ATOMS: atom_id res chain seq x y z
N MET A 1 -10.86 15.31 24.48
CA MET A 1 -10.78 15.42 22.99
C MET A 1 -9.40 15.98 22.68
N ILE A 2 -8.64 15.40 21.76
CA ILE A 2 -7.27 15.84 21.44
C ILE A 2 -7.34 17.16 20.67
N SER A 3 -6.70 18.23 21.18
CA SER A 3 -6.62 19.52 20.49
C SER A 3 -5.68 19.45 19.28
N GLU A 4 -5.67 20.48 18.44
CA GLU A 4 -4.72 20.53 17.30
C GLU A 4 -3.30 20.82 17.74
N GLU A 5 -3.15 21.63 18.78
CA GLU A 5 -1.86 21.97 19.38
C GLU A 5 -1.21 20.72 20.00
N GLU A 6 -1.97 19.96 20.78
CA GLU A 6 -1.48 18.70 21.38
C GLU A 6 -1.07 17.70 20.32
N LEU A 7 -1.88 17.53 19.26
CA LEU A 7 -1.54 16.65 18.13
C LEU A 7 -0.25 17.11 17.44
N SER A 8 -0.16 18.39 17.12
CA SER A 8 1.00 18.96 16.43
C SER A 8 2.28 18.81 17.25
N ALA A 9 2.19 19.05 18.56
CA ALA A 9 3.32 18.92 19.46
C ALA A 9 3.78 17.46 19.59
N LEU A 10 2.85 16.50 19.67
CA LEU A 10 3.20 15.07 19.68
C LEU A 10 3.85 14.64 18.35
N MET A 11 3.32 15.06 17.18
CA MET A 11 3.90 14.72 15.88
C MET A 11 5.30 15.32 15.73
N MET A 12 5.53 16.54 16.22
CA MET A 12 6.85 17.16 16.22
C MET A 12 7.84 16.42 17.13
N ALA A 13 7.39 15.97 18.30
CA ALA A 13 8.20 15.18 19.21
C ALA A 13 8.60 13.82 18.61
N ILE A 14 7.68 13.15 17.93
CA ILE A 14 7.94 11.91 17.17
C ILE A 14 8.95 12.17 16.05
N LYS A 15 8.77 13.24 15.27
CA LYS A 15 9.71 13.62 14.21
C LYS A 15 11.11 13.84 14.75
N ASN A 16 11.25 14.61 15.83
CA ASN A 16 12.55 14.93 16.42
C ASN A 16 13.22 13.70 17.02
N ARG A 17 12.46 12.80 17.60
CA ARG A 17 13.00 11.61 18.29
C ARG A 17 13.31 10.45 17.35
N TYR A 18 12.46 10.23 16.32
CA TYR A 18 12.49 9.04 15.48
C TYR A 18 12.72 9.32 13.99
N GLY A 19 12.77 10.60 13.59
CA GLY A 19 12.93 11.00 12.18
C GLY A 19 11.67 10.76 11.33
N LEU A 20 10.56 10.35 11.93
CA LEU A 20 9.32 10.05 11.22
C LEU A 20 8.41 11.28 11.21
N ASP A 21 8.18 11.84 10.03
CA ASP A 21 7.41 13.07 9.85
C ASP A 21 5.95 12.79 9.50
N PHE A 22 5.07 12.98 10.48
CA PHE A 22 3.62 12.91 10.35
C PHE A 22 2.94 14.28 10.34
N THR A 23 3.70 15.39 10.28
CA THR A 23 3.16 16.74 10.44
C THR A 23 2.20 17.15 9.32
N ASN A 24 2.35 16.57 8.13
CA ASN A 24 1.50 16.79 6.96
C ASN A 24 0.55 15.60 6.69
N TYR A 25 0.32 14.77 7.69
CA TYR A 25 -0.73 13.75 7.63
C TYR A 25 -2.09 14.37 7.95
N GLU A 26 -3.16 13.77 7.44
CA GLU A 26 -4.55 14.18 7.68
C GLU A 26 -4.84 14.07 9.18
N LYS A 27 -5.16 15.23 9.81
CA LYS A 27 -5.28 15.36 11.27
C LYS A 27 -6.35 14.47 11.87
N GLY A 28 -7.49 14.32 11.19
CA GLY A 28 -8.59 13.47 11.67
C GLY A 28 -8.20 12.00 11.68
N SER A 29 -7.42 11.55 10.70
CA SER A 29 -6.90 10.19 10.66
C SER A 29 -5.91 9.91 11.79
N LEU A 30 -4.98 10.83 12.03
CA LEU A 30 -4.04 10.74 13.14
C LEU A 30 -4.78 10.72 14.50
N LYS A 31 -5.75 11.61 14.71
CA LYS A 31 -6.55 11.63 15.96
C LYS A 31 -7.25 10.29 16.19
N ARG A 32 -7.89 9.73 15.16
CA ARG A 32 -8.52 8.40 15.24
C ARG A 32 -7.52 7.29 15.58
N GLY A 33 -6.34 7.31 14.95
CA GLY A 33 -5.25 6.36 15.23
C GLY A 33 -4.75 6.46 16.67
N ILE A 34 -4.55 7.69 17.17
CA ILE A 34 -4.11 7.94 18.55
C ILE A 34 -5.17 7.44 19.55
N VAL A 35 -6.44 7.77 19.36
CA VAL A 35 -7.53 7.31 20.23
C VAL A 35 -7.58 5.77 20.27
N ARG A 36 -7.46 5.12 19.12
CA ARG A 36 -7.42 3.66 19.03
C ARG A 36 -6.21 3.08 19.77
N LEU A 37 -5.03 3.69 19.62
CA LEU A 37 -3.81 3.29 20.31
C LEU A 37 -3.94 3.44 21.84
N MET A 38 -4.46 4.57 22.29
CA MET A 38 -4.72 4.81 23.73
C MET A 38 -5.70 3.77 24.30
N SER A 39 -6.81 3.52 23.60
CA SER A 39 -7.80 2.51 24.02
C SER A 39 -7.19 1.11 24.10
N LYS A 40 -6.39 0.70 23.09
CA LYS A 40 -5.73 -0.61 23.03
C LYS A 40 -4.78 -0.84 24.21
N HIS A 41 -4.12 0.21 24.66
CA HIS A 41 -3.13 0.15 25.75
C HIS A 41 -3.65 0.65 27.10
N HIS A 42 -4.97 0.86 27.21
CA HIS A 42 -5.64 1.32 28.44
C HIS A 42 -5.04 2.63 29.00
N MET A 43 -4.68 3.57 28.11
CA MET A 43 -4.15 4.87 28.48
C MET A 43 -5.27 5.89 28.66
N GLU A 44 -5.23 6.63 29.76
CA GLU A 44 -6.28 7.60 30.10
C GLU A 44 -6.00 9.00 29.53
N SER A 45 -4.75 9.31 29.20
CA SER A 45 -4.37 10.64 28.72
C SER A 45 -3.36 10.61 27.57
N LEU A 46 -3.38 11.67 26.76
CA LEU A 46 -2.39 11.89 25.71
C LEU A 46 -0.97 12.06 26.28
N ILE A 47 -0.85 12.63 27.46
CA ILE A 47 0.43 12.82 28.16
C ILE A 47 1.08 11.47 28.50
N GLU A 48 0.27 10.50 28.93
CA GLU A 48 0.74 9.15 29.21
C GLU A 48 1.26 8.47 27.94
N LEU A 49 0.49 8.54 26.84
CA LEU A 49 0.93 8.04 25.54
C LEU A 49 2.22 8.74 25.10
N TRP A 50 2.28 10.05 25.20
CA TRP A 50 3.46 10.84 24.83
C TRP A 50 4.70 10.41 25.61
N GLY A 51 4.58 10.32 26.94
CA GLY A 51 5.67 9.86 27.79
C GLY A 51 6.18 8.48 27.42
N ARG A 52 5.28 7.54 27.10
CA ARG A 52 5.61 6.19 26.69
C ARG A 52 6.22 6.13 25.30
N VAL A 53 5.65 6.82 24.33
CA VAL A 53 6.19 6.93 22.97
C VAL A 53 7.63 7.45 22.96
N LEU A 54 7.94 8.46 23.78
CA LEU A 54 9.29 9.03 23.78
C LEU A 54 10.33 8.22 24.58
N LYS A 55 9.90 7.42 25.54
CA LYS A 55 10.80 6.64 26.42
C LYS A 55 11.03 5.21 25.93
N ASP A 56 10.02 4.60 25.33
CA ASP A 56 10.00 3.18 24.96
C ASP A 56 10.03 3.04 23.42
N HIS A 57 11.23 2.72 22.91
CA HIS A 57 11.46 2.57 21.47
C HIS A 57 10.68 1.39 20.89
N ASP A 58 10.59 0.28 21.62
CA ASP A 58 9.89 -0.94 21.15
C ASP A 58 8.38 -0.71 21.15
N PHE A 59 7.87 -0.02 22.17
CA PHE A 59 6.48 0.42 22.17
C PHE A 59 6.18 1.28 20.94
N PHE A 60 7.02 2.28 20.66
CA PHE A 60 6.81 3.17 19.52
C PHE A 60 6.86 2.43 18.19
N ALA A 61 7.81 1.51 18.00
CA ALA A 61 7.89 0.68 16.80
C ALA A 61 6.60 -0.12 16.53
N ASN A 62 5.95 -0.60 17.60
CA ASN A 62 4.65 -1.26 17.49
C ASN A 62 3.48 -0.27 17.35
N ALA A 63 3.57 0.89 17.99
CA ALA A 63 2.55 1.93 17.96
C ALA A 63 2.36 2.55 16.57
N ILE A 64 3.41 2.63 15.76
CA ILE A 64 3.31 3.10 14.36
C ILE A 64 2.31 2.24 13.58
N ASP A 65 2.36 0.93 13.74
CA ASP A 65 1.46 0.00 13.06
C ASP A 65 -0.02 0.21 13.44
N ASP A 66 -0.25 0.65 14.68
CA ASP A 66 -1.59 0.97 15.17
C ASP A 66 -2.04 2.38 14.77
N LEU A 67 -1.10 3.31 14.55
CA LEU A 67 -1.38 4.66 14.01
C LEU A 67 -1.72 4.59 12.52
N LEU A 68 -0.99 3.76 11.77
CA LEU A 68 -1.24 3.51 10.36
C LEU A 68 -2.37 2.49 10.22
N VAL A 69 -3.31 2.78 9.33
CA VAL A 69 -4.43 1.85 9.06
C VAL A 69 -3.97 0.84 8.02
N ASN A 70 -3.52 -0.32 8.47
CA ASN A 70 -3.04 -1.41 7.60
C ASN A 70 -4.21 -2.34 7.17
N LEU A 71 -5.27 -1.76 6.58
CA LEU A 71 -6.39 -2.55 6.05
C LEU A 71 -6.19 -2.79 4.55
N THR A 72 -5.99 -4.03 4.19
CA THR A 72 -5.90 -4.50 2.80
C THR A 72 -6.65 -5.82 2.66
N GLU A 73 -7.02 -6.19 1.44
CA GLU A 73 -7.74 -7.43 1.12
C GLU A 73 -7.36 -7.92 -0.28
N LEU A 74 -7.48 -9.23 -0.50
CA LEU A 74 -7.28 -9.83 -1.82
C LEU A 74 -8.38 -9.33 -2.78
N PHE A 75 -7.97 -9.02 -4.01
CA PHE A 75 -8.84 -8.54 -5.09
C PHE A 75 -9.70 -7.32 -4.73
N ARG A 76 -9.22 -6.48 -3.80
CA ARG A 76 -9.88 -5.23 -3.42
C ARG A 76 -10.21 -4.40 -4.67
N ASN A 77 -11.50 -4.03 -4.82
CA ASN A 77 -12.04 -3.38 -6.01
C ASN A 77 -11.77 -4.21 -7.29
N PRO A 78 -12.47 -5.33 -7.50
CA PRO A 78 -12.18 -6.28 -8.59
C PRO A 78 -12.13 -5.66 -9.98
N ASP A 79 -12.87 -4.57 -10.21
CA ASP A 79 -12.91 -3.87 -11.50
C ASP A 79 -11.53 -3.29 -11.91
N VAL A 80 -10.71 -2.90 -10.92
CA VAL A 80 -9.31 -2.45 -11.14
C VAL A 80 -8.48 -3.60 -11.72
N TRP A 81 -8.59 -4.79 -11.15
CA TRP A 81 -7.84 -5.97 -11.57
C TRP A 81 -8.29 -6.49 -12.93
N ILE A 82 -9.61 -6.43 -13.22
CA ILE A 82 -10.16 -6.73 -14.55
C ILE A 82 -9.58 -5.75 -15.58
N LYS A 83 -9.56 -4.45 -15.26
CA LYS A 83 -9.01 -3.42 -16.18
C LYS A 83 -7.50 -3.59 -16.38
N LEU A 84 -6.75 -3.91 -15.32
CA LEU A 84 -5.33 -4.24 -15.43
C LEU A 84 -5.11 -5.45 -16.33
N ARG A 85 -5.86 -6.54 -16.11
CA ARG A 85 -5.77 -7.78 -16.89
C ARG A 85 -6.09 -7.58 -18.38
N ASP A 86 -7.18 -6.89 -18.67
CA ASP A 86 -7.80 -6.89 -20.01
C ASP A 86 -7.37 -5.70 -20.88
N ASP A 87 -6.72 -4.68 -20.31
CA ASP A 87 -6.25 -3.51 -21.07
C ASP A 87 -4.74 -3.24 -20.81
N ILE A 88 -4.35 -3.01 -19.56
CA ILE A 88 -3.01 -2.51 -19.25
C ILE A 88 -1.94 -3.59 -19.50
N LEU A 89 -2.12 -4.80 -18.97
CA LEU A 89 -1.11 -5.87 -19.05
C LEU A 89 -0.96 -6.45 -20.46
N LEU A 90 -1.96 -6.28 -21.33
CA LEU A 90 -1.84 -6.70 -22.74
C LEU A 90 -0.70 -5.97 -23.46
N GLN A 91 -0.38 -4.75 -23.07
CA GLN A 91 0.69 -3.95 -23.69
C GLN A 91 2.09 -4.49 -23.36
N TYR A 92 2.20 -5.32 -22.33
CA TYR A 92 3.45 -5.91 -21.85
C TYR A 92 3.66 -7.36 -22.26
N GLY A 93 2.81 -7.91 -23.11
CA GLY A 93 2.86 -9.32 -23.53
C GLY A 93 4.20 -9.77 -24.13
N THR A 94 4.95 -8.87 -24.76
CA THR A 94 6.28 -9.13 -25.36
C THR A 94 7.46 -8.61 -24.52
N VAL A 95 7.21 -7.95 -23.39
CA VAL A 95 8.26 -7.38 -22.55
C VAL A 95 8.91 -8.48 -21.72
N ASN A 96 10.24 -8.51 -21.69
CA ASN A 96 11.02 -9.52 -20.95
C ASN A 96 11.23 -9.18 -19.48
N ASN A 97 11.17 -7.90 -19.09
CA ASN A 97 11.33 -7.43 -17.72
C ASN A 97 10.29 -6.35 -17.44
N LEU A 98 9.21 -6.74 -16.83
CA LEU A 98 8.18 -5.82 -16.32
C LEU A 98 8.51 -5.49 -14.86
N ASN A 99 8.67 -4.22 -14.53
CA ASN A 99 8.95 -3.79 -13.16
C ASN A 99 7.70 -3.13 -12.59
N ILE A 100 7.24 -3.64 -11.45
CA ILE A 100 6.04 -3.16 -10.77
C ILE A 100 6.41 -2.74 -9.35
N TRP A 101 5.90 -1.60 -8.90
CA TRP A 101 6.07 -1.13 -7.53
C TRP A 101 4.72 -1.04 -6.82
N HIS A 102 4.60 -1.75 -5.69
CA HIS A 102 3.53 -1.56 -4.72
C HIS A 102 4.03 -0.61 -3.62
N ALA A 103 3.60 0.65 -3.69
CA ALA A 103 3.96 1.71 -2.77
C ALA A 103 2.94 1.79 -1.63
N GLY A 104 3.27 1.24 -0.46
CA GLY A 104 2.35 1.04 0.67
C GLY A 104 1.62 -0.30 0.59
N CYS A 105 2.40 -1.41 0.52
CA CYS A 105 1.87 -2.75 0.28
C CYS A 105 1.18 -3.40 1.50
N SER A 106 1.28 -2.81 2.68
CA SER A 106 0.72 -3.33 3.93
C SER A 106 1.07 -4.81 4.15
N THR A 107 0.10 -5.67 4.42
CA THR A 107 0.27 -7.10 4.71
C THR A 107 0.33 -8.00 3.46
N GLY A 108 0.41 -7.40 2.25
CA GLY A 108 0.78 -8.09 1.02
C GLY A 108 -0.36 -8.63 0.16
N GLU A 109 -1.63 -8.52 0.58
CA GLU A 109 -2.78 -9.04 -0.17
C GLU A 109 -2.87 -8.46 -1.59
N GLU A 110 -2.57 -7.16 -1.74
CA GLU A 110 -2.53 -6.50 -3.05
C GLU A 110 -1.40 -7.05 -3.93
N VAL A 111 -0.24 -7.30 -3.34
CA VAL A 111 0.93 -7.85 -4.03
C VAL A 111 0.63 -9.24 -4.59
N TYR A 112 0.01 -10.10 -3.77
CA TYR A 112 -0.35 -11.44 -4.18
C TYR A 112 -1.51 -11.46 -5.18
N THR A 113 -2.43 -10.51 -5.09
CA THR A 113 -3.44 -10.31 -6.13
C THR A 113 -2.78 -10.00 -7.48
N MET A 114 -1.80 -9.08 -7.51
CA MET A 114 -1.06 -8.78 -8.73
C MET A 114 -0.31 -10.00 -9.25
N ALA A 115 0.34 -10.78 -8.38
CA ALA A 115 1.06 -11.98 -8.79
C ALA A 115 0.13 -13.03 -9.45
N ILE A 116 -1.08 -13.21 -8.91
CA ILE A 116 -2.11 -14.07 -9.50
C ILE A 116 -2.55 -13.54 -10.88
N VAL A 117 -2.81 -12.25 -11.01
CA VAL A 117 -3.17 -11.62 -12.27
C VAL A 117 -2.06 -11.75 -13.32
N LEU A 118 -0.80 -11.60 -12.91
CA LEU A 118 0.36 -11.78 -13.76
C LEU A 118 0.55 -13.24 -14.22
N GLU A 119 0.29 -14.23 -13.35
CA GLU A 119 0.31 -15.65 -13.73
C GLU A 119 -0.72 -15.95 -14.81
N GLU A 120 -1.94 -15.43 -14.64
CA GLU A 120 -3.03 -15.60 -15.63
C GLU A 120 -2.65 -15.05 -17.02
N LYS A 121 -1.86 -13.97 -17.06
CA LYS A 121 -1.34 -13.38 -18.30
C LYS A 121 -0.01 -13.98 -18.79
N GLY A 122 0.53 -14.98 -18.10
CA GLY A 122 1.83 -15.55 -18.42
C GLY A 122 3.00 -14.57 -18.23
N LEU A 123 2.82 -13.55 -17.38
CA LEU A 123 3.80 -12.49 -17.12
C LEU A 123 4.58 -12.70 -15.82
N LEU A 124 4.13 -13.57 -14.92
CA LEU A 124 4.69 -13.71 -13.56
C LEU A 124 6.20 -13.87 -13.56
N TYR A 125 6.72 -14.79 -14.36
CA TYR A 125 8.15 -15.11 -14.41
C TYR A 125 9.01 -14.08 -15.18
N ARG A 126 8.37 -13.08 -15.77
CA ARG A 126 9.01 -11.95 -16.46
C ARG A 126 8.83 -10.64 -15.75
N THR A 127 8.33 -10.68 -14.51
CA THR A 127 8.02 -9.49 -13.72
C THR A 127 8.88 -9.45 -12.46
N ASN A 128 9.46 -8.30 -12.17
CA ASN A 128 10.09 -7.97 -10.91
C ASN A 128 9.14 -7.08 -10.10
N VAL A 129 8.75 -7.52 -8.94
CA VAL A 129 7.86 -6.76 -8.06
C VAL A 129 8.65 -6.22 -6.88
N LEU A 130 8.65 -4.89 -6.72
CA LEU A 130 9.06 -4.22 -5.49
C LEU A 130 7.82 -3.91 -4.67
N ALA A 131 7.77 -4.36 -3.43
CA ALA A 131 6.68 -4.10 -2.50
C ALA A 131 7.25 -3.38 -1.27
N THR A 132 6.79 -2.15 -1.01
CA THR A 132 7.32 -1.34 0.07
C THR A 132 6.25 -0.88 1.03
N ASP A 133 6.62 -0.78 2.29
CA ASP A 133 5.78 -0.20 3.34
C ASP A 133 6.63 0.45 4.44
N LEU A 134 6.05 1.36 5.19
CA LEU A 134 6.71 1.96 6.36
C LEU A 134 6.77 1.00 7.55
N SER A 135 5.75 0.12 7.68
CA SER A 135 5.58 -0.85 8.76
C SER A 135 6.42 -2.11 8.53
N SER A 136 7.48 -2.28 9.32
CA SER A 136 8.29 -3.52 9.30
C SER A 136 7.48 -4.75 9.69
N ARG A 137 6.46 -4.59 10.56
CA ARG A 137 5.55 -5.68 10.97
C ARG A 137 4.62 -6.10 9.84
N ALA A 138 4.07 -5.13 9.10
CA ALA A 138 3.26 -5.42 7.91
C ALA A 138 4.10 -6.16 6.86
N LEU A 139 5.32 -5.69 6.59
CA LEU A 139 6.25 -6.34 5.67
C LEU A 139 6.63 -7.77 6.11
N ALA A 140 6.80 -8.03 7.39
CA ALA A 140 7.06 -9.38 7.90
C ALA A 140 5.88 -10.33 7.61
N LYS A 141 4.63 -9.87 7.80
CA LYS A 141 3.42 -10.60 7.40
C LYS A 141 3.35 -10.81 5.89
N ALA A 142 3.61 -9.77 5.12
CA ALA A 142 3.60 -9.82 3.66
C ALA A 142 4.61 -10.86 3.14
N ARG A 143 5.86 -10.86 3.63
CA ARG A 143 6.86 -11.88 3.28
C ARG A 143 6.43 -13.30 3.63
N GLY A 144 5.80 -13.48 4.78
CA GLY A 144 5.25 -14.78 5.18
C GLY A 144 4.17 -15.27 4.24
N GLY A 145 3.32 -14.37 3.76
CA GLY A 145 2.16 -14.70 2.92
C GLY A 145 1.18 -15.63 3.64
N ASN A 146 1.08 -15.48 4.96
CA ASN A 146 0.29 -16.35 5.82
C ASN A 146 -0.87 -15.55 6.43
N TYR A 147 -2.09 -15.99 6.17
CA TYR A 147 -3.31 -15.27 6.54
C TYR A 147 -4.25 -16.16 7.35
N PRO A 148 -4.99 -15.63 8.34
CA PRO A 148 -6.01 -16.37 9.04
C PRO A 148 -7.04 -17.00 8.08
N ARG A 149 -7.32 -18.27 8.23
CA ARG A 149 -8.27 -18.99 7.35
C ARG A 149 -9.64 -18.31 7.27
N GLN A 150 -10.08 -17.66 8.34
CA GLN A 150 -11.34 -16.92 8.39
C GLN A 150 -11.40 -15.77 7.37
N LEU A 151 -10.28 -15.13 7.07
CA LEU A 151 -10.21 -14.05 6.08
C LEU A 151 -10.41 -14.56 4.65
N MET A 152 -10.06 -15.83 4.36
CA MET A 152 -10.21 -16.40 3.02
C MET A 152 -11.68 -16.44 2.57
N ASN A 153 -12.61 -16.64 3.50
CA ASN A 153 -14.04 -16.57 3.17
C ASN A 153 -14.49 -15.17 2.75
N GLN A 154 -13.88 -14.12 3.34
CA GLN A 154 -14.16 -12.74 2.98
C GLN A 154 -13.57 -12.38 1.60
N TYR A 155 -12.43 -12.96 1.28
CA TYR A 155 -11.74 -12.73 0.00
C TYR A 155 -12.33 -13.53 -1.17
N LEU A 156 -13.16 -14.52 -0.89
CA LEU A 156 -13.78 -15.36 -1.94
C LEU A 156 -14.72 -14.55 -2.85
N THR A 157 -15.54 -13.67 -2.30
CA THR A 157 -16.48 -12.85 -3.08
C THR A 157 -15.77 -11.96 -4.10
N PRO A 158 -14.76 -11.13 -3.73
CA PRO A 158 -14.02 -10.35 -4.70
C PRO A 158 -13.21 -11.21 -5.69
N LEU A 159 -12.68 -12.36 -5.28
CA LEU A 159 -12.02 -13.29 -6.19
C LEU A 159 -12.98 -13.81 -7.26
N ILE A 160 -14.17 -14.31 -6.86
CA ILE A 160 -15.18 -14.82 -7.82
C ILE A 160 -15.64 -13.71 -8.77
N LYS A 161 -15.78 -12.48 -8.31
CA LYS A 161 -16.10 -11.34 -9.17
C LYS A 161 -15.03 -11.07 -10.22
N TYR A 162 -13.76 -11.25 -9.85
CA TYR A 162 -12.64 -11.13 -10.78
C TYR A 162 -12.52 -12.35 -11.72
N PHE A 163 -12.67 -13.56 -11.16
CA PHE A 163 -12.45 -14.82 -11.87
C PHE A 163 -13.48 -15.88 -11.41
N PRO A 164 -14.62 -16.00 -12.08
CA PRO A 164 -15.81 -16.73 -11.58
C PRO A 164 -15.59 -18.22 -11.25
N PHE A 165 -14.60 -18.86 -11.86
CA PHE A 165 -14.33 -20.30 -11.69
C PHE A 165 -13.12 -20.59 -10.80
N SER A 166 -12.50 -19.56 -10.20
CA SER A 166 -11.35 -19.72 -9.32
C SER A 166 -11.74 -20.21 -7.95
N ARG A 167 -10.86 -21.01 -7.37
CA ARG A 167 -10.93 -21.43 -5.98
C ARG A 167 -9.71 -20.91 -5.23
N MET A 168 -9.87 -20.62 -3.94
CA MET A 168 -8.76 -20.17 -3.11
C MET A 168 -7.61 -21.18 -3.05
N GLU A 169 -7.92 -22.47 -3.15
CA GLU A 169 -6.95 -23.57 -3.15
C GLU A 169 -6.03 -23.56 -4.38
N ASP A 170 -6.41 -22.88 -5.42
CA ASP A 170 -5.56 -22.72 -6.61
C ASP A 170 -4.35 -21.83 -6.30
N TYR A 171 -4.49 -20.90 -5.33
CA TYR A 171 -3.52 -19.87 -4.97
C TYR A 171 -2.90 -20.03 -3.60
N PHE A 172 -3.58 -20.73 -2.68
CA PHE A 172 -3.18 -20.89 -1.29
C PHE A 172 -3.16 -22.35 -0.87
N ASP A 173 -2.21 -22.69 -0.01
CA ASP A 173 -2.18 -23.96 0.72
C ASP A 173 -2.87 -23.74 2.06
N PHE A 174 -3.87 -24.59 2.36
CA PHE A 174 -4.72 -24.46 3.53
C PHE A 174 -4.29 -25.39 4.68
N GLU A 175 -4.15 -24.79 5.86
CA GLU A 175 -3.98 -25.49 7.13
C GLU A 175 -5.23 -25.30 8.03
N LYS A 176 -5.20 -25.88 9.26
CA LYS A 176 -6.36 -25.78 10.17
C LYS A 176 -6.77 -24.34 10.47
N SER A 177 -5.82 -23.47 10.77
CA SER A 177 -6.06 -22.08 11.21
C SER A 177 -5.62 -21.01 10.20
N HIS A 178 -4.79 -21.37 9.23
CA HIS A 178 -4.17 -20.44 8.30
C HIS A 178 -4.28 -20.91 6.85
N ALA A 179 -4.05 -19.98 5.94
CA ALA A 179 -3.84 -20.21 4.52
C ALA A 179 -2.56 -19.48 4.11
N THR A 180 -1.63 -20.20 3.48
CA THR A 180 -0.35 -19.64 3.05
C THR A 180 -0.35 -19.53 1.53
N VAL A 181 0.02 -18.38 1.01
CA VAL A 181 0.17 -18.18 -0.45
C VAL A 181 1.25 -19.12 -0.99
N LYS A 182 0.98 -19.76 -2.14
CA LYS A 182 1.92 -20.68 -2.77
C LYS A 182 3.24 -20.01 -3.12
N SER A 183 4.36 -20.71 -2.97
CA SER A 183 5.72 -20.17 -3.09
C SER A 183 5.97 -19.44 -4.41
N ARG A 184 5.44 -19.97 -5.52
CA ARG A 184 5.60 -19.36 -6.85
C ARG A 184 5.16 -17.89 -6.94
N TYR A 185 4.25 -17.43 -6.08
CA TYR A 185 3.81 -16.04 -6.03
C TYR A 185 4.73 -15.14 -5.18
N LYS A 186 5.60 -15.74 -4.36
CA LYS A 186 6.54 -15.01 -3.49
C LYS A 186 7.90 -14.79 -4.16
N ASP A 187 8.31 -15.69 -5.04
CA ASP A 187 9.68 -15.77 -5.56
C ASP A 187 10.09 -14.56 -6.40
N HIS A 188 9.11 -13.80 -6.92
CA HIS A 188 9.33 -12.61 -7.76
C HIS A 188 9.13 -11.29 -7.02
N VAL A 189 8.92 -11.35 -5.70
CA VAL A 189 8.61 -10.16 -4.89
C VAL A 189 9.75 -9.84 -3.94
N ARG A 190 10.26 -8.60 -4.05
CA ARG A 190 11.18 -8.02 -3.08
C ARG A 190 10.42 -7.09 -2.14
N PHE A 191 10.43 -7.40 -0.86
CA PHE A 191 9.78 -6.59 0.17
C PHE A 191 10.82 -5.72 0.88
N GLU A 192 10.62 -4.39 0.91
CA GLU A 192 11.56 -3.45 1.51
C GLU A 192 10.83 -2.38 2.33
N ARG A 193 11.49 -1.93 3.41
CA ARG A 193 11.00 -0.78 4.15
C ARG A 193 11.32 0.49 3.37
N HIS A 194 10.32 1.31 3.14
CA HIS A 194 10.44 2.58 2.42
C HIS A 194 9.42 3.58 2.94
N ASN A 195 9.89 4.79 3.21
CA ASN A 195 9.05 5.91 3.61
C ASN A 195 8.80 6.81 2.39
N LEU A 196 7.60 6.78 1.85
CA LEU A 196 7.20 7.61 0.68
C LEU A 196 7.39 9.12 0.89
N VAL A 197 7.48 9.55 2.15
CA VAL A 197 7.63 10.97 2.51
C VAL A 197 9.07 11.43 2.47
N THR A 198 10.03 10.57 2.86
CA THR A 198 11.43 10.96 3.08
C THR A 198 12.42 10.27 2.17
N ASP A 199 12.14 9.04 1.76
CA ASP A 199 13.14 8.23 1.07
C ASP A 199 13.05 8.42 -0.45
N PRO A 200 14.19 8.53 -1.16
CA PRO A 200 14.20 8.59 -2.62
C PRO A 200 13.89 7.22 -3.23
N MET A 201 13.41 7.22 -4.48
CA MET A 201 13.27 6.02 -5.29
C MET A 201 14.11 6.16 -6.56
N HIS A 202 15.12 5.32 -6.70
CA HIS A 202 16.06 5.38 -7.84
C HIS A 202 15.72 4.38 -8.95
N GLU A 203 14.90 3.40 -8.66
CA GLU A 203 14.42 2.41 -9.63
C GLU A 203 13.32 3.01 -10.53
N ARG A 204 13.10 2.37 -11.68
CA ARG A 204 12.08 2.78 -12.67
C ARG A 204 11.11 1.64 -12.93
N PHE A 205 9.84 1.97 -12.98
CA PHE A 205 8.74 1.02 -13.06
C PHE A 205 7.83 1.32 -14.25
N GLU A 206 7.29 0.29 -14.84
CA GLU A 206 6.23 0.38 -15.85
C GLU A 206 4.86 0.58 -15.19
N ILE A 207 4.66 0.01 -14.00
CA ILE A 207 3.40 0.12 -13.26
C ILE A 207 3.72 0.42 -11.79
N ILE A 208 3.03 1.41 -11.22
CA ILE A 208 3.08 1.73 -9.79
C ILE A 208 1.66 1.66 -9.23
N LEU A 209 1.47 0.90 -8.15
CA LEU A 209 0.25 0.90 -7.35
C LEU A 209 0.53 1.64 -6.05
N CYS A 210 -0.17 2.75 -5.84
CA CYS A 210 -0.16 3.52 -4.58
C CYS A 210 -1.61 3.69 -4.12
N ARG A 211 -2.22 2.60 -3.65
CA ARG A 211 -3.66 2.53 -3.40
C ARG A 211 -3.98 2.64 -1.92
N ASN A 212 -4.93 3.53 -1.61
CA ASN A 212 -5.40 3.77 -0.24
C ASN A 212 -4.28 4.23 0.72
N VAL A 213 -3.31 4.95 0.22
CA VAL A 213 -2.18 5.53 0.97
C VAL A 213 -2.31 7.04 1.07
N MET A 214 -2.59 7.72 -0.05
CA MET A 214 -2.66 9.18 -0.10
C MET A 214 -3.88 9.77 0.64
N ILE A 215 -4.88 8.96 0.98
CA ILE A 215 -6.00 9.37 1.85
C ILE A 215 -5.54 9.84 3.24
N TYR A 216 -4.32 9.49 3.65
CA TYR A 216 -3.75 9.90 4.94
C TYR A 216 -2.91 11.18 4.85
N PHE A 217 -2.76 11.77 3.67
CA PHE A 217 -1.88 12.90 3.40
C PHE A 217 -2.67 14.18 3.16
N ASP A 218 -2.14 15.31 3.61
CA ASP A 218 -2.61 16.62 3.18
C ASP A 218 -2.19 16.91 1.72
N GLU A 219 -2.70 17.99 1.14
CA GLU A 219 -2.46 18.33 -0.27
C GLU A 219 -0.98 18.57 -0.60
N LYS A 220 -0.22 19.13 0.36
CA LYS A 220 1.21 19.36 0.22
C LYS A 220 1.99 18.05 0.14
N LEU A 221 1.65 17.11 1.01
CA LEU A 221 2.30 15.81 1.05
C LEU A 221 1.89 14.94 -0.14
N LYS A 222 0.62 14.99 -0.56
CA LYS A 222 0.17 14.33 -1.80
C LYS A 222 0.99 14.80 -3.01
N SER A 223 1.20 16.10 -3.17
CA SER A 223 2.00 16.65 -4.27
C SER A 223 3.44 16.12 -4.26
N LYS A 224 4.08 16.12 -3.08
CA LYS A 224 5.44 15.58 -2.92
C LYS A 224 5.53 14.09 -3.26
N VAL A 225 4.56 13.29 -2.81
CA VAL A 225 4.53 11.85 -3.11
C VAL A 225 4.24 11.62 -4.59
N LEU A 226 3.37 12.41 -5.22
CA LEU A 226 3.13 12.32 -6.66
C LEU A 226 4.37 12.64 -7.48
N ASP A 227 5.21 13.60 -7.07
CA ASP A 227 6.51 13.85 -7.71
C ASP A 227 7.43 12.62 -7.64
N LEU A 228 7.52 11.98 -6.47
CA LEU A 228 8.29 10.75 -6.30
C LEU A 228 7.79 9.65 -7.24
N LEU A 229 6.48 9.41 -7.27
CA LEU A 229 5.86 8.39 -8.13
C LEU A 229 6.04 8.71 -9.61
N PHE A 230 5.88 9.98 -9.99
CA PHE A 230 6.09 10.43 -11.36
C PHE A 230 7.53 10.22 -11.82
N GLN A 231 8.51 10.58 -10.99
CA GLN A 231 9.91 10.35 -11.29
C GLN A 231 10.24 8.86 -11.39
N ALA A 232 9.70 8.02 -10.51
CA ALA A 232 9.92 6.58 -10.51
C ALA A 232 9.22 5.85 -11.67
N LEU A 233 8.19 6.45 -12.27
CA LEU A 233 7.46 5.86 -13.38
C LEU A 233 8.17 6.11 -14.72
N ARG A 234 8.28 5.09 -15.58
CA ARG A 234 8.76 5.25 -16.95
C ARG A 234 7.79 6.06 -17.80
N PRO A 235 8.25 6.80 -18.82
CA PRO A 235 7.34 7.41 -19.81
C PRO A 235 6.37 6.37 -20.38
N GLY A 236 5.09 6.71 -20.47
CA GLY A 236 4.02 5.79 -20.87
C GLY A 236 3.55 4.81 -19.81
N GLY A 237 4.22 4.74 -18.65
CA GLY A 237 3.85 3.86 -17.56
C GLY A 237 2.58 4.28 -16.81
N TYR A 238 2.07 3.41 -15.96
CA TYR A 238 0.77 3.56 -15.32
C TYR A 238 0.88 3.71 -13.80
N LEU A 239 0.17 4.70 -13.26
CA LEU A 239 -0.08 4.89 -11.83
C LEU A 239 -1.51 4.50 -11.51
N ILE A 240 -1.69 3.59 -10.55
CA ILE A 240 -2.99 3.17 -10.02
C ILE A 240 -3.11 3.66 -8.58
N ILE A 241 -4.15 4.45 -8.29
CA ILE A 241 -4.46 4.90 -6.94
C ILE A 241 -5.74 4.25 -6.42
N GLY A 242 -6.04 4.34 -5.13
CA GLY A 242 -7.24 3.75 -4.55
C GLY A 242 -8.50 4.54 -4.89
N TYR A 243 -9.67 3.93 -4.76
CA TYR A 243 -10.97 4.56 -5.05
C TYR A 243 -11.24 5.81 -4.22
N TYR A 244 -10.77 5.81 -2.97
CA TYR A 244 -10.92 6.93 -2.05
C TYR A 244 -9.76 7.93 -2.11
N ASP A 245 -8.68 7.60 -2.86
CA ASP A 245 -7.63 8.55 -3.14
C ASP A 245 -8.12 9.56 -4.18
N ILE A 246 -7.99 10.84 -3.85
CA ILE A 246 -8.35 11.93 -4.77
C ILE A 246 -7.06 12.45 -5.39
N MET A 247 -7.02 12.43 -6.73
CA MET A 247 -5.93 13.04 -7.47
C MET A 247 -6.03 14.57 -7.32
N PRO A 248 -5.06 15.24 -6.66
CA PRO A 248 -5.06 16.70 -6.53
C PRO A 248 -4.87 17.38 -7.90
N ASP A 249 -5.19 18.66 -7.99
CA ASP A 249 -5.05 19.41 -9.22
C ASP A 249 -3.61 19.40 -9.76
N TYR A 250 -2.63 19.47 -8.88
CA TYR A 250 -1.23 19.27 -9.25
C TYR A 250 -0.97 17.93 -9.97
N GLY A 251 -1.48 16.85 -9.44
CA GLY A 251 -1.33 15.52 -10.05
C GLY A 251 -1.98 15.41 -11.44
N LYS A 252 -3.08 16.17 -11.68
CA LYS A 252 -3.72 16.25 -13.00
C LYS A 252 -2.84 16.93 -14.05
N THR A 253 -1.86 17.73 -13.64
CA THR A 253 -0.86 18.33 -14.58
C THR A 253 0.24 17.35 -14.95
N LEU A 254 0.53 16.36 -14.09
CA LEU A 254 1.57 15.37 -14.30
C LEU A 254 1.08 14.16 -15.10
N PHE A 255 -0.14 13.70 -14.83
CA PHE A 255 -0.67 12.43 -15.35
C PHE A 255 -1.90 12.64 -16.24
N LYS A 256 -1.99 11.87 -17.32
CA LYS A 256 -3.20 11.76 -18.13
C LYS A 256 -4.14 10.70 -17.52
N VAL A 257 -5.43 10.97 -17.50
CA VAL A 257 -6.43 9.97 -17.10
C VAL A 257 -6.50 8.88 -18.15
N LYS A 258 -6.20 7.64 -17.77
CA LYS A 258 -6.43 6.45 -18.61
C LYS A 258 -7.82 5.88 -18.38
N ASP A 259 -8.20 5.74 -17.11
CA ASP A 259 -9.53 5.29 -16.71
C ASP A 259 -9.89 5.90 -15.34
N LEU A 260 -10.90 6.75 -15.33
CA LEU A 260 -11.30 7.45 -14.10
C LEU A 260 -12.05 6.54 -13.13
N GLN A 261 -12.81 5.58 -13.63
CA GLN A 261 -13.60 4.68 -12.80
C GLN A 261 -12.69 3.78 -11.95
N THR A 262 -11.63 3.26 -12.54
CA THR A 262 -10.66 2.40 -11.86
C THR A 262 -9.45 3.17 -11.29
N ARG A 263 -9.45 4.52 -11.42
CA ARG A 263 -8.38 5.39 -10.92
C ARG A 263 -7.01 5.06 -11.52
N ILE A 264 -6.96 4.74 -12.80
CA ILE A 264 -5.73 4.50 -13.56
C ILE A 264 -5.33 5.75 -14.31
N TYR A 265 -4.07 6.14 -14.13
CA TYR A 265 -3.47 7.31 -14.74
C TYR A 265 -2.20 6.89 -15.51
N GLN A 266 -1.86 7.64 -16.53
CA GLN A 266 -0.69 7.36 -17.37
C GLN A 266 0.28 8.54 -17.37
N LYS A 267 1.57 8.25 -17.21
CA LYS A 267 2.62 9.23 -17.43
C LYS A 267 2.73 9.52 -18.93
N PRO A 268 2.78 10.78 -19.38
CA PRO A 268 3.00 11.10 -20.79
C PRO A 268 4.27 10.44 -21.35
N LEU A 269 4.27 10.15 -22.66
CA LEU A 269 5.44 9.57 -23.33
C LEU A 269 6.59 10.56 -23.47
N ASP A 270 6.26 11.84 -23.58
CA ASP A 270 7.21 12.94 -23.85
C ASP A 270 7.71 13.61 -22.55
N SER A 271 7.66 12.93 -21.42
CA SER A 271 8.00 13.47 -20.09
C SER A 271 9.27 12.89 -19.48
#